data_984f84e2b724bb95349be871621b8239
#
_entry.id   984f84e2b724bb95349be871621b8239
#
_cell.length_a   1.000
_cell.length_b   1.000
_cell.length_c   1.000
_cell.angle_alpha   90.00
_cell.angle_beta   90.00
_cell.angle_gamma   90.00
#
_symmetry.space_group_name_H-M   'P 1'
#
loop_
_entity.id
_entity.type
_entity.pdbx_description
1 polymer ?
#
loop_
_entity_poly.entity_id
_entity_poly.type
_entity_poly.pdbx_seq_one_letter_code
_entity_poly.pdbx_strand_id
1 'polypeptide(L)'
;RNRYLRVLMSGLEDLYREIILDHYRTPRNRGELESPPAVEARGHNPLCGDEITLYLLVDGEGDDAVVSDVKIGGQGCSISQSSASMMTQAVIGKTVGEARAMIRRFRSMMGIEGIESQPGDDDIDLGDLEALQGVVKFPVRIKCAVLGWSTLADALDRA
;
A
#
# COMPACT_ATOMS: atom_id res chain seq x y z
N ARG A 1 11.95 -29.91 -19.31
CA ARG A 1 11.37 -28.76 -20.03
C ARG A 1 10.56 -27.86 -19.10
N ASN A 2 9.55 -28.39 -18.45
CA ASN A 2 8.79 -27.67 -17.44
C ASN A 2 9.59 -27.42 -16.18
N ARG A 3 10.63 -28.17 -15.97
CA ARG A 3 11.56 -28.06 -14.87
C ARG A 3 12.24 -26.68 -14.83
N TYR A 4 12.65 -26.19 -16.00
CA TYR A 4 13.29 -24.88 -16.11
C TYR A 4 12.33 -23.74 -15.75
N LEU A 5 11.10 -23.81 -16.24
CA LEU A 5 10.06 -22.86 -15.94
C LEU A 5 9.72 -22.86 -14.45
N ARG A 6 9.67 -24.02 -13.81
CA ARG A 6 9.42 -24.15 -12.38
C ARG A 6 10.50 -23.47 -11.56
N VAL A 7 11.74 -23.59 -11.95
CA VAL A 7 12.86 -22.96 -11.24
C VAL A 7 12.74 -21.44 -11.33
N LEU A 8 12.41 -20.91 -12.50
CA LEU A 8 12.22 -19.47 -12.69
C LEU A 8 11.05 -18.93 -11.88
N MET A 9 9.90 -19.62 -11.91
CA MET A 9 8.71 -19.23 -11.17
C MET A 9 8.92 -19.34 -9.67
N SER A 10 9.59 -20.39 -9.22
CA SER A 10 9.94 -20.58 -7.82
C SER A 10 10.87 -19.48 -7.33
N GLY A 11 11.85 -19.07 -8.15
CA GLY A 11 12.75 -17.98 -7.85
C GLY A 11 12.03 -16.65 -7.71
N LEU A 12 11.05 -16.37 -8.57
CA LEU A 12 10.26 -15.15 -8.52
C LEU A 12 9.36 -15.13 -7.27
N GLU A 13 8.72 -16.24 -6.95
CA GLU A 13 7.90 -16.38 -5.75
C GLU A 13 8.75 -16.20 -4.49
N ASP A 14 9.94 -16.73 -4.46
CA ASP A 14 10.86 -16.59 -3.34
C ASP A 14 11.31 -15.13 -3.19
N LEU A 15 11.60 -14.45 -4.28
CA LEU A 15 11.93 -13.03 -4.27
C LEU A 15 10.78 -12.20 -3.71
N TYR A 16 9.56 -12.45 -4.16
CA TYR A 16 8.39 -11.74 -3.68
C TYR A 16 8.15 -11.98 -2.19
N ARG A 17 8.34 -13.21 -1.74
CA ARG A 17 8.24 -13.54 -0.31
C ARG A 17 9.28 -12.78 0.50
N GLU A 18 10.51 -12.69 0.01
CA GLU A 18 11.58 -11.97 0.70
C GLU A 18 11.28 -10.47 0.80
N ILE A 19 10.71 -9.88 -0.25
CA ILE A 19 10.30 -8.48 -0.23
C ILE A 19 9.24 -8.23 0.85
N ILE A 20 8.23 -9.10 0.90
CA ILE A 20 7.16 -9.00 1.91
C ILE A 20 7.72 -9.15 3.31
N LEU A 21 8.58 -10.15 3.53
CA LEU A 21 9.18 -10.41 4.85
C LEU A 21 10.11 -9.28 5.27
N ASP A 22 10.86 -8.70 4.35
CA ASP A 22 11.75 -7.58 4.65
C ASP A 22 10.93 -6.39 5.17
N HIS A 23 9.86 -6.03 4.48
CA HIS A 23 8.99 -4.93 4.91
C HIS A 23 8.26 -5.26 6.23
N TYR A 24 7.95 -6.52 6.46
CA TYR A 24 7.31 -6.93 7.70
C TYR A 24 8.28 -6.84 8.88
N ARG A 25 9.51 -7.31 8.70
CA ARG A 25 10.54 -7.31 9.75
C ARG A 25 11.08 -5.92 10.04
N THR A 26 11.17 -5.09 9.00
CA THR A 26 11.73 -3.74 9.08
C THR A 26 10.78 -2.77 8.38
N PRO A 27 9.63 -2.46 9.01
CA PRO A 27 8.67 -1.55 8.38
C PRO A 27 9.27 -0.16 8.21
N ARG A 28 9.03 0.44 7.05
CA ARG A 28 9.48 1.79 6.74
C ARG A 28 8.44 2.78 7.25
N ASN A 29 8.92 3.95 7.66
CA ASN A 29 8.08 5.08 8.06
C ASN A 29 7.11 4.76 9.21
N ARG A 30 7.57 3.92 10.13
CA ARG A 30 6.80 3.63 11.33
C ARG A 30 6.99 4.74 12.35
N GLY A 31 5.89 5.24 12.90
CA GLY A 31 5.94 6.30 13.89
C GLY A 31 4.66 7.11 13.92
N GLU A 32 4.77 8.32 14.48
CA GLU A 32 3.67 9.25 14.65
C GLU A 32 4.07 10.64 14.17
N LEU A 33 3.09 11.45 13.81
CA LEU A 33 3.25 12.88 13.52
C LEU A 33 2.25 13.65 14.35
N GLU A 34 2.58 14.91 14.68
CA GLU A 34 1.65 15.78 15.36
C GLU A 34 0.42 16.06 14.48
N SER A 35 -0.75 15.85 15.03
CA SER A 35 -2.01 16.06 14.35
C SER A 35 -2.88 17.06 15.13
N PRO A 36 -3.17 18.27 14.62
CA PRO A 36 -2.61 18.83 13.39
C PRO A 36 -1.14 19.22 13.50
N PRO A 37 -0.38 19.50 12.41
CA PRO A 37 -0.88 19.68 11.05
C PRO A 37 -1.11 18.37 10.27
N ALA A 38 -0.58 17.24 10.73
CA ALA A 38 -0.84 15.98 10.04
C ALA A 38 -2.30 15.55 10.20
N VAL A 39 -2.81 14.81 9.23
CA VAL A 39 -4.13 14.17 9.31
C VAL A 39 -3.93 12.77 9.86
N GLU A 40 -4.63 12.43 10.93
CA GLU A 40 -4.64 11.08 11.50
C GLU A 40 -5.84 10.32 10.97
N ALA A 41 -5.61 9.15 10.42
CA ALA A 41 -6.65 8.25 9.95
C ALA A 41 -6.44 6.86 10.54
N ARG A 42 -7.52 6.15 10.78
CA ARG A 42 -7.47 4.80 11.35
C ARG A 42 -8.24 3.83 10.47
N GLY A 43 -7.68 2.65 10.29
CA GLY A 43 -8.29 1.57 9.56
C GLY A 43 -8.30 0.30 10.38
N HIS A 44 -9.26 -0.57 10.11
CA HIS A 44 -9.47 -1.78 10.88
C HIS A 44 -10.05 -2.88 10.01
N ASN A 45 -9.49 -4.07 10.11
CA ASN A 45 -10.01 -5.25 9.46
C ASN A 45 -10.38 -6.29 10.53
N PRO A 46 -11.66 -6.40 10.90
CA PRO A 46 -12.06 -7.29 12.00
C PRO A 46 -11.83 -8.77 11.71
N LEU A 47 -11.79 -9.16 10.43
CA LEU A 47 -11.60 -10.56 10.06
C LEU A 47 -10.21 -11.09 10.41
N CYS A 48 -9.19 -10.22 10.35
CA CYS A 48 -7.80 -10.59 10.60
C CYS A 48 -7.23 -9.94 11.85
N GLY A 49 -8.01 -9.08 12.52
CA GLY A 49 -7.51 -8.31 13.66
C GLY A 49 -6.47 -7.27 13.28
N ASP A 50 -6.40 -6.90 12.00
CA ASP A 50 -5.48 -5.87 11.53
C ASP A 50 -5.98 -4.48 11.94
N GLU A 51 -5.07 -3.64 12.43
CA GLU A 51 -5.34 -2.26 12.76
C GLU A 51 -4.21 -1.39 12.24
N ILE A 52 -4.56 -0.25 11.67
CA ILE A 52 -3.57 0.72 11.21
C ILE A 52 -3.96 2.12 11.67
N THR A 53 -2.97 2.86 12.16
CA THR A 53 -3.07 4.30 12.35
C THR A 53 -2.11 4.94 11.36
N LEU A 54 -2.60 5.88 10.59
CA LEU A 54 -1.84 6.54 9.54
C LEU A 54 -1.84 8.05 9.79
N TYR A 55 -0.67 8.64 9.69
CA TYR A 55 -0.49 10.10 9.79
C TYR A 55 -0.02 10.59 8.44
N LEU A 56 -0.74 11.53 7.86
CA LEU A 56 -0.45 12.10 6.54
C LEU A 56 -0.12 13.58 6.68
N LEU A 57 1.02 13.98 6.17
CA LEU A 57 1.39 15.39 6.07
C LEU A 57 1.48 15.78 4.61
N VAL A 58 0.72 16.78 4.22
CA VAL A 58 0.64 17.27 2.84
C VAL A 58 1.07 18.73 2.82
N ASP A 59 1.89 19.09 1.83
CA ASP A 59 2.34 20.46 1.61
C ASP A 59 1.68 20.99 0.35
N GLY A 60 0.89 22.03 0.50
CA GLY A 60 0.12 22.65 -0.58
C GLY A 60 -1.36 22.28 -0.52
N GLU A 61 -2.05 22.55 -1.62
CA GLU A 61 -3.48 22.33 -1.72
C GLU A 61 -3.84 21.62 -3.03
N GLY A 62 -4.92 20.84 -2.99
CA GLY A 62 -5.44 20.15 -4.18
C GLY A 62 -4.55 19.01 -4.63
N ASP A 63 -4.72 18.60 -5.88
CA ASP A 63 -4.02 17.45 -6.45
C ASP A 63 -2.52 17.70 -6.67
N ASP A 64 -2.09 18.97 -6.73
CA ASP A 64 -0.68 19.34 -6.89
C ASP A 64 0.06 19.40 -5.56
N ALA A 65 -0.64 19.32 -4.45
CA ALA A 65 0.00 19.25 -3.13
C ALA A 65 0.88 18.01 -3.07
N VAL A 66 1.96 18.09 -2.31
CA VAL A 66 2.95 17.01 -2.21
C VAL A 66 2.75 16.26 -0.88
N VAL A 67 2.79 14.95 -0.94
CA VAL A 67 2.82 14.11 0.24
C VAL A 67 4.20 14.25 0.86
N SER A 68 4.30 15.06 1.91
CA SER A 68 5.58 15.37 2.56
C SER A 68 6.05 14.23 3.45
N ASP A 69 5.12 13.60 4.15
CA ASP A 69 5.45 12.50 5.05
C ASP A 69 4.21 11.64 5.28
N VAL A 70 4.46 10.37 5.54
CA VAL A 70 3.44 9.40 5.99
C VAL A 70 4.08 8.56 7.07
N LYS A 71 3.45 8.49 8.23
CA LYS A 71 3.87 7.56 9.28
C LYS A 71 2.74 6.59 9.56
N ILE A 72 3.11 5.37 9.88
CA ILE A 72 2.15 4.29 10.17
C ILE A 72 2.46 3.65 11.50
N GLY A 73 1.42 3.21 12.17
CA GLY A 73 1.48 2.40 13.37
C GLY A 73 0.37 1.38 13.35
N GLY A 74 0.30 0.58 14.38
CA GLY A 74 -0.71 -0.46 14.50
C GLY A 74 -0.11 -1.85 14.47
N GLN A 75 -0.97 -2.84 14.27
CA GLN A 75 -0.59 -4.25 14.30
C GLN A 75 -1.43 -5.03 13.30
N GLY A 76 -0.92 -6.16 12.86
CA GLY A 76 -1.62 -7.01 11.92
C GLY A 76 -0.72 -8.09 11.36
N CYS A 77 -1.24 -8.80 10.36
CA CYS A 77 -0.51 -9.87 9.70
C CYS A 77 0.61 -9.32 8.82
N SER A 78 1.47 -10.22 8.33
CA SER A 78 2.60 -9.84 7.47
C SER A 78 2.14 -9.13 6.20
N ILE A 79 0.97 -9.49 5.66
CA ILE A 79 0.46 -8.88 4.44
C ILE A 79 0.03 -7.43 4.68
N SER A 80 -0.74 -7.16 5.75
CA SER A 80 -1.19 -5.80 6.04
C SER A 80 -0.03 -4.88 6.39
N GLN A 81 0.92 -5.37 7.19
CA GLN A 81 2.06 -4.58 7.63
C GLN A 81 3.04 -4.30 6.49
N SER A 82 3.34 -5.30 5.67
CA SER A 82 4.25 -5.11 4.54
C SER A 82 3.65 -4.22 3.47
N SER A 83 2.36 -4.39 3.16
CA SER A 83 1.67 -3.55 2.20
C SER A 83 1.69 -2.07 2.61
N ALA A 84 1.37 -1.79 3.88
CA ALA A 84 1.40 -0.43 4.41
C ALA A 84 2.81 0.17 4.35
N SER A 85 3.83 -0.62 4.69
CA SER A 85 5.22 -0.18 4.62
C SER A 85 5.62 0.19 3.19
N MET A 86 5.33 -0.69 2.23
CA MET A 86 5.62 -0.44 0.81
C MET A 86 4.88 0.80 0.30
N MET A 87 3.63 0.96 0.72
CA MET A 87 2.81 2.11 0.37
C MET A 87 3.49 3.42 0.78
N THR A 88 3.98 3.50 2.02
CA THR A 88 4.62 4.73 2.49
C THR A 88 5.82 5.10 1.63
N GLN A 89 6.65 4.14 1.25
CA GLN A 89 7.78 4.38 0.38
C GLN A 89 7.35 4.86 -1.01
N ALA A 90 6.23 4.31 -1.50
CA ALA A 90 5.76 4.61 -2.85
C ALA A 90 5.16 6.02 -2.95
N VAL A 91 4.47 6.50 -1.91
CA VAL A 91 3.69 7.74 -2.01
C VAL A 91 4.41 8.98 -1.45
N ILE A 92 5.37 8.82 -0.54
CA ILE A 92 6.11 9.97 -0.01
C ILE A 92 6.88 10.65 -1.15
N GLY A 93 6.71 11.95 -1.26
CA GLY A 93 7.32 12.76 -2.31
C GLY A 93 6.50 12.86 -3.59
N LYS A 94 5.40 12.13 -3.68
CA LYS A 94 4.47 12.22 -4.81
C LYS A 94 3.43 13.30 -4.56
N THR A 95 2.81 13.79 -5.63
CA THR A 95 1.66 14.66 -5.47
C THR A 95 0.44 13.86 -4.99
N VAL A 96 -0.54 14.56 -4.44
CA VAL A 96 -1.80 13.93 -4.03
C VAL A 96 -2.45 13.24 -5.23
N GLY A 97 -2.45 13.87 -6.40
CA GLY A 97 -2.98 13.26 -7.63
C GLY A 97 -2.27 11.97 -8.00
N GLU A 98 -0.93 11.96 -7.91
CA GLU A 98 -0.14 10.76 -8.16
C GLU A 98 -0.41 9.67 -7.13
N ALA A 99 -0.54 10.04 -5.85
CA ALA A 99 -0.86 9.09 -4.79
C ALA A 99 -2.23 8.44 -5.02
N ARG A 100 -3.23 9.23 -5.42
CA ARG A 100 -4.56 8.71 -5.75
C ARG A 100 -4.51 7.77 -6.95
N ALA A 101 -3.71 8.07 -7.97
CA ALA A 101 -3.51 7.19 -9.11
C ALA A 101 -2.88 5.85 -8.69
N MET A 102 -1.91 5.89 -7.78
CA MET A 102 -1.31 4.67 -7.25
C MET A 102 -2.32 3.83 -6.46
N ILE A 103 -3.18 4.47 -5.68
CA ILE A 103 -4.26 3.77 -4.97
C ILE A 103 -5.16 3.04 -5.97
N ARG A 104 -5.58 3.71 -7.05
CA ARG A 104 -6.40 3.07 -8.09
C ARG A 104 -5.68 1.90 -8.73
N ARG A 105 -4.41 2.11 -9.08
CA ARG A 105 -3.59 1.06 -9.73
C ARG A 105 -3.42 -0.15 -8.81
N PHE A 106 -3.14 0.07 -7.53
CA PHE A 106 -2.98 -1.01 -6.57
C PHE A 106 -4.29 -1.78 -6.38
N ARG A 107 -5.40 -1.08 -6.23
CA ARG A 107 -6.71 -1.73 -6.09
C ARG A 107 -7.06 -2.56 -7.32
N SER A 108 -6.74 -2.05 -8.51
CA SER A 108 -6.94 -2.78 -9.76
C SER A 108 -6.10 -4.06 -9.80
N MET A 109 -4.84 -3.98 -9.38
CA MET A 109 -3.96 -5.15 -9.30
C MET A 109 -4.51 -6.20 -8.35
N MET A 110 -5.14 -5.77 -7.25
CA MET A 110 -5.75 -6.66 -6.28
C MET A 110 -7.10 -7.23 -6.74
N GLY A 111 -7.56 -6.88 -7.91
CA GLY A 111 -8.81 -7.40 -8.46
C GLY A 111 -10.07 -6.82 -7.87
N ILE A 112 -9.98 -5.65 -7.23
CA ILE A 112 -11.15 -4.98 -6.66
C ILE A 112 -11.98 -4.39 -7.79
N GLU A 113 -13.27 -4.75 -7.83
CA GLU A 113 -14.21 -4.25 -8.83
C GLU A 113 -14.66 -2.83 -8.52
N GLY A 114 -15.15 -2.13 -9.55
CA GLY A 114 -15.71 -0.79 -9.41
C GLY A 114 -14.68 0.32 -9.33
N ILE A 115 -13.42 0.02 -9.60
CA ILE A 115 -12.38 1.03 -9.65
C ILE A 115 -12.43 1.73 -11.01
N GLU A 116 -12.65 3.05 -10.97
CA GLU A 116 -12.63 3.86 -12.19
C GLU A 116 -11.18 4.17 -12.56
N SER A 117 -10.65 3.43 -13.54
CA SER A 117 -9.32 3.71 -14.08
C SER A 117 -9.33 5.01 -14.88
N GLN A 118 -8.26 5.77 -14.75
CA GLN A 118 -8.06 6.98 -15.53
C GLN A 118 -6.92 6.78 -16.53
N PRO A 119 -6.84 7.60 -17.59
CA PRO A 119 -5.73 7.49 -18.53
C PRO A 119 -4.38 7.58 -17.83
N GLY A 120 -3.50 6.64 -18.15
CA GLY A 120 -2.16 6.58 -17.56
C GLY A 120 -2.04 5.74 -16.31
N ASP A 121 -3.14 5.31 -15.69
CA ASP A 121 -3.07 4.48 -14.47
C ASP A 121 -2.33 3.15 -14.71
N ASP A 122 -2.54 2.54 -15.87
CA ASP A 122 -1.91 1.26 -16.20
C ASP A 122 -0.39 1.37 -16.39
N ASP A 123 0.12 2.57 -16.64
CA ASP A 123 1.55 2.82 -16.83
C ASP A 123 2.28 3.06 -15.51
N ILE A 124 1.58 3.09 -14.38
CA ILE A 124 2.19 3.33 -13.09
C ILE A 124 2.97 2.10 -12.66
N ASP A 125 4.26 2.31 -12.37
CA ASP A 125 5.14 1.28 -11.84
C ASP A 125 4.92 1.16 -10.33
N LEU A 126 4.46 -0.01 -9.88
CA LEU A 126 4.24 -0.28 -8.47
C LEU A 126 5.50 -0.79 -7.75
N GLY A 127 6.55 -1.14 -8.50
CA GLY A 127 7.80 -1.61 -7.90
C GLY A 127 7.61 -2.82 -7.00
N ASP A 128 8.11 -2.73 -5.77
CA ASP A 128 8.03 -3.82 -4.78
C ASP A 128 6.60 -4.25 -4.46
N LEU A 129 5.61 -3.36 -4.68
CA LEU A 129 4.20 -3.69 -4.46
C LEU A 129 3.71 -4.82 -5.35
N GLU A 130 4.39 -5.07 -6.48
CA GLU A 130 4.07 -6.21 -7.33
C GLU A 130 4.24 -7.56 -6.62
N ALA A 131 5.04 -7.59 -5.55
CA ALA A 131 5.20 -8.79 -4.74
C ALA A 131 3.88 -9.27 -4.12
N LEU A 132 2.90 -8.37 -4.00
CA LEU A 132 1.59 -8.69 -3.43
C LEU A 132 0.60 -9.30 -4.42
N GLN A 133 0.97 -9.44 -5.70
CA GLN A 133 0.10 -10.03 -6.72
C GLN A 133 -0.41 -11.43 -6.34
N GLY A 134 0.43 -12.23 -5.70
CA GLY A 134 0.06 -13.58 -5.29
C GLY A 134 -1.05 -13.63 -4.25
N VAL A 135 -1.27 -12.52 -3.55
CA VAL A 135 -2.31 -12.41 -2.52
C VAL A 135 -3.72 -12.52 -3.11
N VAL A 136 -3.87 -12.19 -4.40
CA VAL A 136 -5.16 -12.24 -5.11
C VAL A 136 -5.78 -13.64 -5.08
N LYS A 137 -4.95 -14.68 -4.96
CA LYS A 137 -5.39 -16.07 -4.85
C LYS A 137 -6.11 -16.35 -3.51
N PHE A 138 -5.97 -15.46 -2.55
CA PHE A 138 -6.52 -15.62 -1.21
C PHE A 138 -7.45 -14.44 -0.89
N PRO A 139 -8.75 -14.55 -1.23
CA PRO A 139 -9.67 -13.40 -1.13
C PRO A 139 -9.71 -12.74 0.24
N VAL A 140 -9.58 -13.52 1.32
CA VAL A 140 -9.56 -12.99 2.69
C VAL A 140 -8.35 -12.06 2.89
N ARG A 141 -7.22 -12.39 2.25
CA ARG A 141 -5.98 -11.63 2.39
C ARG A 141 -5.96 -10.35 1.55
N ILE A 142 -6.80 -10.26 0.54
CA ILE A 142 -6.94 -9.03 -0.25
C ILE A 142 -7.31 -7.87 0.68
N LYS A 143 -8.20 -8.09 1.62
CA LYS A 143 -8.60 -7.07 2.60
C LYS A 143 -7.43 -6.63 3.47
N CYS A 144 -6.54 -7.54 3.82
CA CYS A 144 -5.32 -7.21 4.55
C CYS A 144 -4.41 -6.31 3.71
N ALA A 145 -4.22 -6.66 2.44
CA ALA A 145 -3.34 -5.92 1.55
C ALA A 145 -3.83 -4.50 1.28
N VAL A 146 -5.13 -4.27 1.21
CA VAL A 146 -5.70 -2.96 0.86
C VAL A 146 -5.99 -2.07 2.06
N LEU A 147 -5.88 -2.58 3.28
CA LEU A 147 -6.24 -1.81 4.49
C LEU A 147 -5.49 -0.48 4.57
N GLY A 148 -4.17 -0.49 4.43
CA GLY A 148 -3.37 0.73 4.46
C GLY A 148 -3.73 1.70 3.36
N TRP A 149 -3.99 1.18 2.16
CA TRP A 149 -4.35 1.99 1.00
C TRP A 149 -5.70 2.66 1.18
N SER A 150 -6.68 1.97 1.74
CA SER A 150 -7.99 2.55 2.05
C SER A 150 -7.88 3.62 3.12
N THR A 151 -7.03 3.40 4.11
CA THR A 151 -6.78 4.38 5.19
C THR A 151 -6.09 5.63 4.62
N LEU A 152 -5.15 5.45 3.70
CA LEU A 152 -4.50 6.57 3.01
C LEU A 152 -5.51 7.37 2.19
N ALA A 153 -6.40 6.69 1.46
CA ALA A 153 -7.43 7.37 0.68
C ALA A 153 -8.31 8.24 1.58
N ASP A 154 -8.71 7.71 2.73
CA ASP A 154 -9.50 8.44 3.73
C ASP A 154 -8.74 9.68 4.23
N ALA A 155 -7.46 9.53 4.54
CA ALA A 155 -6.63 10.65 4.99
C ALA A 155 -6.49 11.73 3.91
N LEU A 156 -6.28 11.33 2.64
CA LEU A 156 -6.18 12.26 1.53
C LEU A 156 -7.47 13.06 1.33
N ASP A 157 -8.62 12.43 1.56
CA ASP A 157 -9.92 13.09 1.43
C ASP A 157 -10.11 14.17 2.50
N ARG A 158 -9.44 14.06 3.64
CA ARG A 158 -9.53 14.99 4.76
C ARG A 158 -8.39 16.00 4.81
N ALA A 159 -7.40 15.82 3.96
CA ALA A 159 -6.23 16.70 3.95
C ALA A 159 -6.45 18.03 3.22
#